data_33df807cbe7fdaa9ef96ad1fdae1a0ea
#
_entry.id   33df807cbe7fdaa9ef96ad1fdae1a0ea
#
_cell.length_a   1.000
_cell.length_b   1.000
_cell.length_c   1.000
_cell.angle_alpha   90.00
_cell.angle_beta   90.00
_cell.angle_gamma   90.00
#
_symmetry.space_group_name_H-M   'P 1'
#
loop_
_entity.id
_entity.type
_entity.pdbx_description
1 polymer ?
#
loop_
_entity_poly.entity_id
_entity_poly.type
_entity_poly.pdbx_seq_one_letter_code
_entity_poly.pdbx_strand_id
1 'polypeptide(L)'
;HDDGSRVPLAIRWPKGIKDSGRTAYSCMNLSSLAPTFLAAAGLQVPDMMTAGSLMHVFSNAGTPNRRAYLDKSAAFIAMERHDGCRKGGKGYPCRAIRTGEYLYIKNFKPDRWPAGNPDREFCARYIPFGEVDSSPTKSLLMDNKDKPGFKRFYDLAFAKRPAEELYHVSKDSGQIVNLAGKPKYAEIQKKLAARLHQHLVFTKDPRALGLDAPWD
;
A
#
# COMPACT_ATOMS: atom_id res chain seq x y z
N HIS A 1 4.39 3.11 0.07
CA HIS A 1 4.17 4.40 -0.63
C HIS A 1 3.60 4.11 -2.03
N ASP A 2 3.00 5.11 -2.68
CA ASP A 2 2.30 4.95 -3.98
C ASP A 2 3.19 4.36 -5.07
N ASP A 3 4.45 4.76 -5.16
CA ASP A 3 5.39 4.26 -6.20
C ASP A 3 5.59 2.74 -6.16
N GLY A 4 5.40 2.11 -5.02
CA GLY A 4 5.49 0.65 -4.87
C GLY A 4 4.15 -0.09 -5.00
N SER A 5 3.02 0.61 -5.11
CA SER A 5 1.69 -0.02 -5.09
C SER A 5 0.74 0.49 -6.17
N ARG A 6 1.01 1.66 -6.76
CA ARG A 6 0.20 2.24 -7.81
C ARG A 6 0.68 1.77 -9.18
N VAL A 7 -0.20 1.06 -9.89
CA VAL A 7 0.06 0.57 -11.25
C VAL A 7 -0.97 1.14 -12.22
N PRO A 8 -0.63 1.39 -13.49
CA PRO A 8 -1.59 1.79 -14.51
C PRO A 8 -2.55 0.63 -14.81
N LEU A 9 -3.82 0.96 -15.02
CA LEU A 9 -4.85 0.02 -15.45
C LEU A 9 -5.66 0.65 -16.59
N ALA A 10 -5.72 -0.03 -17.73
CA ALA A 10 -6.57 0.35 -18.85
C ALA A 10 -7.50 -0.81 -19.20
N ILE A 11 -8.79 -0.50 -19.39
CA ILE A 11 -9.82 -1.50 -19.72
C ILE A 11 -10.53 -1.06 -21.00
N ARG A 12 -10.62 -1.98 -21.97
CA ARG A 12 -11.39 -1.81 -23.19
C ARG A 12 -12.49 -2.86 -23.23
N TRP A 13 -13.75 -2.42 -23.23
CA TRP A 13 -14.92 -3.29 -23.35
C TRP A 13 -16.05 -2.54 -24.09
N PRO A 14 -16.06 -2.56 -25.44
CA PRO A 14 -17.00 -1.75 -26.23
C PRO A 14 -18.49 -2.02 -25.95
N LYS A 15 -18.83 -3.26 -25.60
CA LYS A 15 -20.22 -3.63 -25.27
C LYS A 15 -20.67 -3.18 -23.86
N GLY A 16 -19.76 -2.99 -22.93
CA GLY A 16 -20.05 -2.71 -21.51
C GLY A 16 -19.70 -1.31 -21.05
N ILE A 17 -18.75 -0.63 -21.71
CA ILE A 17 -18.33 0.74 -21.37
C ILE A 17 -18.91 1.70 -22.41
N LYS A 18 -19.96 2.43 -22.04
CA LYS A 18 -20.65 3.34 -22.98
C LYS A 18 -19.88 4.64 -23.23
N ASP A 19 -19.12 5.10 -22.23
CA ASP A 19 -18.34 6.35 -22.28
C ASP A 19 -16.84 6.00 -22.32
N SER A 20 -16.37 5.62 -23.52
CA SER A 20 -14.98 5.25 -23.74
C SER A 20 -14.05 6.46 -23.77
N GLY A 21 -12.76 6.25 -23.53
CA GLY A 21 -11.74 7.30 -23.56
C GLY A 21 -11.67 8.16 -22.30
N ARG A 22 -12.42 7.85 -21.25
CA ARG A 22 -12.40 8.58 -19.98
C ARG A 22 -11.39 8.00 -18.98
N THR A 23 -10.97 8.81 -18.03
CA THR A 23 -10.18 8.40 -16.89
C THR A 23 -11.08 8.26 -15.64
N ALA A 24 -11.02 7.12 -14.98
CA ALA A 24 -11.64 6.90 -13.66
C ALA A 24 -10.60 7.16 -12.56
N TYR A 25 -10.95 8.01 -11.61
CA TYR A 25 -10.05 8.42 -10.51
C TYR A 25 -10.25 7.61 -9.22
N SER A 26 -10.93 6.47 -9.30
CA SER A 26 -11.15 5.60 -8.13
C SER A 26 -9.88 4.90 -7.70
N CYS A 27 -9.68 4.82 -6.39
CA CYS A 27 -8.73 3.84 -5.86
C CYS A 27 -9.40 2.46 -5.93
N MET A 28 -8.72 1.50 -6.51
CA MET A 28 -9.22 0.13 -6.66
C MET A 28 -8.08 -0.88 -6.54
N ASN A 29 -8.39 -2.08 -6.10
CA ASN A 29 -7.43 -3.17 -6.03
C ASN A 29 -7.48 -4.03 -7.31
N LEU A 30 -6.36 -4.60 -7.71
CA LEU A 30 -6.32 -5.56 -8.83
C LEU A 30 -7.15 -6.83 -8.53
N SER A 31 -7.32 -7.18 -7.26
CA SER A 31 -8.22 -8.26 -6.82
C SER A 31 -9.67 -8.08 -7.30
N SER A 32 -10.09 -6.84 -7.60
CA SER A 32 -11.42 -6.54 -8.16
C SER A 32 -11.57 -6.98 -9.62
N LEU A 33 -10.50 -7.32 -10.33
CA LEU A 33 -10.58 -7.73 -11.75
C LEU A 33 -11.27 -9.08 -11.92
N ALA A 34 -10.95 -10.07 -11.10
CA ALA A 34 -11.55 -11.41 -11.20
C ALA A 34 -13.09 -11.37 -11.03
N PRO A 35 -13.66 -10.78 -9.95
CA PRO A 35 -15.11 -10.66 -9.84
C PRO A 35 -15.72 -9.78 -10.93
N THR A 36 -14.97 -8.83 -11.49
CA THR A 36 -15.45 -8.01 -12.61
C THR A 36 -15.57 -8.83 -13.89
N PHE A 37 -14.61 -9.68 -14.20
CA PHE A 37 -14.67 -10.55 -15.39
C PHE A 37 -15.81 -11.56 -15.29
N LEU A 38 -16.02 -12.15 -14.11
CA LEU A 38 -17.17 -13.05 -13.91
C LEU A 38 -18.50 -12.31 -14.08
N ALA A 39 -18.66 -11.15 -13.47
CA ALA A 39 -19.85 -10.33 -13.60
C ALA A 39 -20.10 -9.88 -15.07
N ALA A 40 -19.03 -9.52 -15.80
CA ALA A 40 -19.12 -9.14 -17.21
C ALA A 40 -19.54 -10.31 -18.11
N ALA A 41 -19.18 -11.54 -17.72
CA ALA A 41 -19.60 -12.76 -18.41
C ALA A 41 -20.98 -13.26 -17.97
N GLY A 42 -21.67 -12.58 -17.04
CA GLY A 42 -22.97 -13.02 -16.51
C GLY A 42 -22.85 -14.21 -15.55
N LEU A 43 -21.66 -14.48 -15.02
CA LEU A 43 -21.40 -15.56 -14.10
C LEU A 43 -21.50 -15.09 -12.63
N GLN A 44 -21.88 -16.02 -11.77
CA GLN A 44 -21.91 -15.76 -10.33
C GLN A 44 -20.50 -15.56 -9.77
N VAL A 45 -20.32 -14.53 -8.96
CA VAL A 45 -19.06 -14.28 -8.24
C VAL A 45 -19.04 -15.15 -6.98
N PRO A 46 -18.04 -16.03 -6.79
CA PRO A 46 -17.92 -16.87 -5.59
C PRO A 46 -17.74 -16.04 -4.31
N ASP A 47 -18.31 -16.48 -3.20
CA ASP A 47 -18.24 -15.78 -1.90
C ASP A 47 -16.82 -15.63 -1.35
N MET A 48 -15.91 -16.50 -1.76
CA MET A 48 -14.49 -16.39 -1.38
C MET A 48 -13.79 -15.17 -1.99
N MET A 49 -14.37 -14.55 -3.02
CA MET A 49 -13.85 -13.30 -3.60
C MET A 49 -14.32 -12.12 -2.76
N THR A 50 -13.50 -11.65 -1.85
CA THR A 50 -13.83 -10.54 -0.95
C THR A 50 -13.79 -9.17 -1.61
N ALA A 51 -13.15 -9.03 -2.77
CA ALA A 51 -13.12 -7.80 -3.54
C ALA A 51 -14.41 -7.61 -4.35
N GLY A 52 -14.94 -6.39 -4.34
CA GLY A 52 -16.11 -6.04 -5.15
C GLY A 52 -15.80 -5.90 -6.64
N SER A 53 -16.79 -6.17 -7.50
CA SER A 53 -16.71 -5.94 -8.94
C SER A 53 -16.65 -4.45 -9.30
N LEU A 54 -15.91 -4.11 -10.36
CA LEU A 54 -15.80 -2.76 -10.93
C LEU A 54 -16.95 -2.40 -11.90
N MET A 55 -17.97 -3.23 -12.06
CA MET A 55 -19.08 -3.00 -13.00
C MET A 55 -19.75 -1.63 -12.80
N HIS A 56 -19.85 -1.18 -11.54
CA HIS A 56 -20.38 0.15 -11.21
C HIS A 56 -19.53 1.30 -11.77
N VAL A 57 -18.21 1.09 -11.97
CA VAL A 57 -17.31 2.09 -12.59
C VAL A 57 -17.59 2.20 -14.09
N PHE A 58 -17.99 1.10 -14.74
CA PHE A 58 -18.24 1.05 -16.17
C PHE A 58 -19.59 1.64 -16.57
N SER A 59 -20.61 1.48 -15.71
CA SER A 59 -21.97 1.95 -15.97
C SER A 59 -22.19 3.45 -15.70
N ASN A 60 -21.36 4.07 -14.86
CA ASN A 60 -21.48 5.49 -14.54
C ASN A 60 -20.86 6.35 -15.66
N ALA A 61 -21.68 6.68 -16.65
CA ALA A 61 -21.38 7.72 -17.62
C ALA A 61 -21.46 9.09 -16.94
N GLY A 62 -20.33 9.76 -16.83
CA GLY A 62 -20.22 11.04 -16.16
C GLY A 62 -19.90 10.90 -14.67
N THR A 63 -18.79 11.45 -14.25
CA THR A 63 -18.35 11.47 -12.84
C THR A 63 -19.15 12.53 -12.07
N PRO A 64 -20.21 12.15 -11.35
CA PRO A 64 -20.84 13.07 -10.43
C PRO A 64 -19.84 13.31 -9.31
N ASN A 65 -19.43 14.54 -9.13
CA ASN A 65 -18.61 14.99 -8.03
C ASN A 65 -17.38 14.08 -7.74
N ARG A 66 -16.30 14.30 -8.51
CA ARG A 66 -14.99 13.65 -8.35
C ARG A 66 -14.58 13.48 -6.87
N ARG A 67 -14.88 14.47 -6.02
CA ARG A 67 -14.52 14.45 -4.60
C ARG A 67 -15.29 13.39 -3.81
N ALA A 68 -16.61 13.33 -3.98
CA ALA A 68 -17.43 12.31 -3.30
C ALA A 68 -17.07 10.89 -3.71
N TYR A 69 -16.63 10.70 -4.94
CA TYR A 69 -16.19 9.40 -5.44
C TYR A 69 -14.81 9.02 -4.88
N LEU A 70 -13.88 9.95 -4.79
CA LEU A 70 -12.56 9.75 -4.19
C LEU A 70 -12.64 9.45 -2.69
N ASP A 71 -13.58 10.07 -1.99
CA ASP A 71 -13.78 9.86 -0.55
C ASP A 71 -14.35 8.46 -0.22
N LYS A 72 -15.15 7.89 -1.13
CA LYS A 72 -15.75 6.56 -0.97
C LYS A 72 -14.85 5.42 -1.42
N SER A 73 -14.05 5.64 -2.46
CA SER A 73 -13.14 4.61 -2.99
C SER A 73 -11.90 4.45 -2.13
N ALA A 74 -11.45 3.22 -1.99
CA ALA A 74 -10.18 2.91 -1.33
C ALA A 74 -9.54 1.69 -1.96
N ALA A 75 -8.21 1.69 -2.00
CA ALA A 75 -7.41 0.50 -2.23
C ALA A 75 -6.75 0.07 -0.92
N PHE A 76 -6.67 -1.23 -0.70
CA PHE A 76 -6.03 -1.82 0.46
C PHE A 76 -4.75 -2.52 0.02
N ILE A 77 -3.68 -2.31 0.77
CA ILE A 77 -2.35 -2.78 0.44
C ILE A 77 -1.82 -3.60 1.60
N ALA A 78 -1.22 -4.74 1.31
CA ALA A 78 -0.61 -5.60 2.31
C ALA A 78 0.79 -6.00 1.86
N MET A 79 1.71 -6.04 2.80
CA MET A 79 3.04 -6.61 2.62
C MET A 79 3.42 -7.37 3.88
N GLU A 80 4.04 -8.53 3.71
CA GLU A 80 4.59 -9.32 4.81
C GLU A 80 6.10 -9.46 4.65
N ARG A 81 6.53 -10.05 3.55
CA ARG A 81 7.92 -10.35 3.26
C ARG A 81 8.12 -10.42 1.75
N HIS A 82 9.19 -9.84 1.28
CA HIS A 82 9.64 -9.99 -0.09
C HIS A 82 10.81 -10.99 -0.15
N ASP A 83 11.80 -10.83 0.73
CA ASP A 83 12.96 -11.72 0.79
C ASP A 83 13.32 -12.05 2.26
N GLY A 84 14.11 -13.11 2.46
CA GLY A 84 14.63 -13.56 3.76
C GLY A 84 15.79 -12.70 4.27
N CYS A 85 15.64 -11.39 4.32
CA CYS A 85 16.69 -10.43 4.63
C CYS A 85 16.64 -9.89 6.07
N ARG A 86 15.98 -10.59 6.97
CA ARG A 86 15.95 -10.30 8.42
C ARG A 86 16.32 -11.55 9.21
N LYS A 87 16.91 -11.36 10.38
CA LYS A 87 17.28 -12.45 11.28
C LYS A 87 16.10 -13.40 11.49
N GLY A 88 16.33 -14.69 11.26
CA GLY A 88 15.29 -15.72 11.35
C GLY A 88 14.28 -15.72 10.20
N GLY A 89 14.56 -15.05 9.07
CA GLY A 89 13.66 -14.99 7.92
C GLY A 89 12.38 -14.19 8.16
N LYS A 90 12.34 -13.39 9.22
CA LYS A 90 11.13 -12.64 9.64
C LYS A 90 10.68 -11.62 8.60
N GLY A 91 9.35 -11.43 8.51
CA GLY A 91 8.72 -10.43 7.67
C GLY A 91 8.79 -9.00 8.21
N TYR A 92 8.36 -8.04 7.41
CA TYR A 92 8.00 -6.69 7.83
C TYR A 92 6.51 -6.46 7.52
N PRO A 93 5.62 -6.91 8.41
CA PRO A 93 4.19 -6.81 8.16
C PRO A 93 3.69 -5.39 8.20
N CYS A 94 3.15 -4.91 7.08
CA CYS A 94 2.43 -3.66 7.03
C CYS A 94 1.12 -3.80 6.26
N ARG A 95 0.16 -2.95 6.60
CA ARG A 95 -1.12 -2.82 5.91
C ARG A 95 -1.40 -1.35 5.67
N ALA A 96 -2.02 -1.04 4.56
CA ALA A 96 -2.33 0.34 4.23
C ALA A 96 -3.72 0.48 3.59
N ILE A 97 -4.28 1.67 3.75
CA ILE A 97 -5.46 2.13 3.01
C ILE A 97 -5.09 3.38 2.23
N ARG A 98 -5.33 3.35 0.91
CA ARG A 98 -5.14 4.45 -0.02
C ARG A 98 -6.49 4.98 -0.47
N THR A 99 -6.79 6.21 -0.14
CA THR A 99 -7.97 6.95 -0.61
C THR A 99 -7.58 8.02 -1.63
N GLY A 100 -8.51 8.77 -2.15
CA GLY A 100 -8.21 9.85 -3.10
C GLY A 100 -7.18 10.86 -2.62
N GLU A 101 -7.19 11.20 -1.33
CA GLU A 101 -6.34 12.26 -0.76
C GLU A 101 -5.25 11.74 0.18
N TYR A 102 -5.46 10.59 0.83
CA TYR A 102 -4.58 10.11 1.90
C TYR A 102 -4.11 8.68 1.68
N LEU A 103 -2.90 8.44 2.14
CA LEU A 103 -2.35 7.10 2.39
C LEU A 103 -2.10 6.98 3.89
N TYR A 104 -2.74 5.99 4.53
CA TYR A 104 -2.48 5.60 5.91
C TYR A 104 -1.85 4.21 5.92
N ILE A 105 -0.76 4.05 6.68
CA ILE A 105 -0.02 2.79 6.81
C ILE A 105 0.04 2.41 8.29
N LYS A 106 -0.22 1.14 8.59
CA LYS A 106 0.02 0.51 9.88
C LYS A 106 1.16 -0.48 9.77
N ASN A 107 2.24 -0.25 10.52
CA ASN A 107 3.39 -1.12 10.65
C ASN A 107 3.22 -1.97 11.92
N PHE A 108 3.05 -3.28 11.80
CA PHE A 108 2.77 -4.17 12.93
C PHE A 108 4.02 -4.52 13.74
N LYS A 109 5.21 -4.39 13.15
CA LYS A 109 6.51 -4.67 13.78
C LYS A 109 7.48 -3.52 13.51
N PRO A 110 7.23 -2.31 14.08
CA PRO A 110 8.02 -1.11 13.82
C PRO A 110 9.46 -1.21 14.36
N ASP A 111 9.74 -2.16 15.24
CA ASP A 111 11.07 -2.50 15.73
C ASP A 111 11.97 -3.18 14.69
N ARG A 112 11.39 -3.73 13.62
CA ARG A 112 12.12 -4.38 12.53
C ARG A 112 12.56 -3.37 11.47
N TRP A 113 13.53 -3.75 10.66
CA TRP A 113 14.01 -2.95 9.54
C TRP A 113 13.15 -3.18 8.30
N PRO A 114 12.47 -2.14 7.76
CA PRO A 114 11.58 -2.31 6.60
C PRO A 114 12.31 -2.73 5.34
N ALA A 115 13.54 -2.23 5.15
CA ALA A 115 14.39 -2.56 4.00
C ALA A 115 15.23 -3.84 4.17
N GLY A 116 15.01 -4.59 5.27
CA GLY A 116 15.90 -5.69 5.68
C GLY A 116 16.97 -5.23 6.68
N ASN A 117 17.65 -6.17 7.31
CA ASN A 117 18.70 -5.86 8.27
C ASN A 117 19.86 -5.09 7.62
N PRO A 118 20.51 -4.18 8.36
CA PRO A 118 21.72 -3.49 7.88
C PRO A 118 22.92 -4.42 7.75
N ASP A 119 22.89 -5.58 8.42
CA ASP A 119 23.98 -6.53 8.48
C ASP A 119 23.91 -7.51 7.30
N ARG A 120 25.05 -7.78 6.70
CA ARG A 120 25.15 -8.75 5.59
C ARG A 120 24.80 -10.19 6.01
N GLU A 121 24.93 -10.49 7.29
CA GLU A 121 24.78 -11.83 7.85
C GLU A 121 23.38 -12.42 7.71
N PHE A 122 22.33 -11.57 7.70
CA PHE A 122 20.94 -12.02 7.75
C PHE A 122 20.19 -11.95 6.40
N CYS A 123 20.87 -11.60 5.34
CA CYS A 123 20.29 -11.61 4.01
C CYS A 123 20.77 -12.81 3.20
N ALA A 124 19.87 -13.51 2.54
CA ALA A 124 20.19 -14.69 1.72
C ALA A 124 21.26 -14.42 0.64
N ARG A 125 21.44 -13.15 0.26
CA ARG A 125 22.45 -12.70 -0.72
C ARG A 125 23.63 -11.97 -0.07
N TYR A 126 23.74 -11.98 1.26
CA TYR A 126 24.76 -11.22 2.00
C TYR A 126 24.79 -9.72 1.64
N ILE A 127 23.62 -9.15 1.33
CA ILE A 127 23.46 -7.75 0.94
C ILE A 127 22.78 -6.99 2.07
N PRO A 128 23.35 -5.91 2.62
CA PRO A 128 22.65 -5.05 3.58
C PRO A 128 21.35 -4.52 2.99
N PHE A 129 20.29 -4.44 3.81
CA PHE A 129 18.99 -3.99 3.35
C PHE A 129 18.50 -4.74 2.10
N GLY A 130 18.42 -6.06 2.19
CA GLY A 130 18.19 -6.96 1.07
C GLY A 130 16.82 -6.84 0.38
N GLU A 131 15.83 -6.15 0.98
CA GLU A 131 14.56 -5.82 0.31
C GLU A 131 14.74 -4.74 -0.78
N VAL A 132 15.86 -4.05 -0.78
CA VAL A 132 16.20 -3.05 -1.79
C VAL A 132 17.31 -3.61 -2.67
N ASP A 133 17.03 -3.72 -3.97
CA ASP A 133 17.98 -4.23 -4.95
C ASP A 133 19.28 -3.40 -4.99
N SER A 134 20.36 -4.06 -5.37
CA SER A 134 21.65 -3.40 -5.57
C SER A 134 21.57 -2.39 -6.71
N SER A 135 22.05 -1.19 -6.45
CA SER A 135 22.06 -0.11 -7.44
C SER A 135 23.15 0.91 -7.09
N PRO A 136 23.62 1.71 -8.06
CA PRO A 136 24.53 2.82 -7.79
C PRO A 136 23.99 3.79 -6.73
N THR A 137 22.68 4.08 -6.76
CA THR A 137 22.03 4.95 -5.77
C THR A 137 22.09 4.34 -4.36
N LYS A 138 21.81 3.05 -4.21
CA LYS A 138 21.91 2.36 -2.92
C LYS A 138 23.34 2.45 -2.36
N SER A 139 24.35 2.13 -3.19
CA SER A 139 25.76 2.22 -2.78
C SER A 139 26.11 3.65 -2.37
N LEU A 140 25.73 4.64 -3.19
CA LEU A 140 26.00 6.05 -2.89
C LEU A 140 25.42 6.48 -1.54
N LEU A 141 24.20 6.10 -1.24
CA LEU A 141 23.55 6.43 0.04
C LEU A 141 24.23 5.72 1.22
N MET A 142 24.57 4.45 1.05
CA MET A 142 25.24 3.67 2.10
C MET A 142 26.63 4.15 2.42
N ASP A 143 27.43 4.47 1.40
CA ASP A 143 28.83 4.92 1.56
C ASP A 143 28.91 6.34 2.14
N ASN A 144 27.82 7.11 2.05
CA ASN A 144 27.79 8.49 2.50
C ASN A 144 26.75 8.75 3.62
N LYS A 145 26.24 7.71 4.28
CA LYS A 145 25.13 7.77 5.26
C LYS A 145 25.32 8.82 6.37
N ASP A 146 26.56 9.04 6.79
CA ASP A 146 26.90 9.94 7.89
C ASP A 146 27.20 11.38 7.41
N LYS A 147 27.26 11.62 6.10
CA LYS A 147 27.48 12.96 5.55
C LYS A 147 26.20 13.79 5.58
N PRO A 148 26.23 15.06 6.02
CA PRO A 148 25.04 15.90 6.21
C PRO A 148 24.10 15.94 4.99
N GLY A 149 24.63 16.01 3.78
CA GLY A 149 23.83 16.06 2.55
C GLY A 149 23.13 14.74 2.18
N PHE A 150 23.58 13.60 2.72
CA PHE A 150 23.09 12.26 2.39
C PHE A 150 22.26 11.62 3.51
N LYS A 151 22.52 11.97 4.76
CA LYS A 151 21.87 11.36 5.93
C LYS A 151 20.36 11.33 5.81
N ARG A 152 19.73 12.43 5.41
CA ARG A 152 18.27 12.51 5.23
C ARG A 152 17.75 11.47 4.23
N PHE A 153 18.43 11.32 3.11
CA PHE A 153 18.00 10.37 2.06
C PHE A 153 18.24 8.92 2.49
N TYR A 154 19.35 8.68 3.20
CA TYR A 154 19.61 7.38 3.81
C TYR A 154 18.51 7.02 4.83
N ASP A 155 18.14 7.93 5.72
CA ASP A 155 17.10 7.70 6.72
C ASP A 155 15.73 7.45 6.04
N LEU A 156 15.38 8.20 5.00
CA LEU A 156 14.15 7.99 4.23
C LEU A 156 14.12 6.62 3.53
N ALA A 157 15.24 6.13 3.06
CA ALA A 157 15.32 4.87 2.34
C ALA A 157 15.38 3.64 3.28
N PHE A 158 16.11 3.74 4.40
CA PHE A 158 16.52 2.56 5.16
C PHE A 158 16.14 2.58 6.65
N ALA A 159 15.83 3.73 7.25
CA ALA A 159 15.52 3.80 8.67
C ALA A 159 14.25 3.03 9.03
N LYS A 160 14.17 2.60 10.30
CA LYS A 160 12.95 2.02 10.87
C LYS A 160 11.78 3.00 10.76
N ARG A 161 10.58 2.45 10.58
CA ARG A 161 9.36 3.24 10.46
C ARG A 161 8.59 3.28 11.78
N PRO A 162 7.84 4.35 12.05
CA PRO A 162 6.92 4.37 13.19
C PRO A 162 5.79 3.36 13.01
N ALA A 163 5.05 3.07 14.08
CA ALA A 163 3.91 2.16 14.04
C ALA A 163 2.81 2.61 13.07
N GLU A 164 2.66 3.92 12.89
CA GLU A 164 1.66 4.50 12.00
C GLU A 164 2.27 5.60 11.13
N GLU A 165 1.84 5.65 9.88
CA GLU A 165 2.23 6.68 8.94
C GLU A 165 0.97 7.22 8.23
N LEU A 166 0.93 8.54 8.01
CA LEU A 166 -0.14 9.22 7.29
C LEU A 166 0.45 10.25 6.32
N TYR A 167 0.05 10.18 5.07
CA TYR A 167 0.52 11.10 4.03
C TYR A 167 -0.64 11.72 3.28
N HIS A 168 -0.56 13.02 2.99
CA HIS A 168 -1.50 13.71 2.12
C HIS A 168 -0.97 13.69 0.69
N VAL A 169 -1.40 12.73 -0.11
CA VAL A 169 -0.76 12.35 -1.37
C VAL A 169 -0.72 13.46 -2.42
N SER A 170 -1.76 14.29 -2.50
CA SER A 170 -1.77 15.41 -3.48
C SER A 170 -0.90 16.61 -3.07
N LYS A 171 -0.54 16.73 -1.79
CA LYS A 171 0.31 17.82 -1.27
C LYS A 171 1.75 17.38 -1.04
N ASP A 172 1.96 16.09 -0.90
CA ASP A 172 3.24 15.44 -0.66
C ASP A 172 3.33 14.21 -1.58
N SER A 173 3.60 14.45 -2.85
CA SER A 173 3.67 13.41 -3.88
C SER A 173 4.76 12.38 -3.60
N GLY A 174 5.85 12.80 -2.94
CA GLY A 174 6.93 11.91 -2.52
C GLY A 174 6.63 11.13 -1.25
N GLN A 175 5.54 11.49 -0.50
CA GLN A 175 5.16 10.84 0.75
C GLN A 175 6.31 10.78 1.76
N ILE A 176 6.97 11.91 1.96
CA ILE A 176 8.15 12.07 2.81
C ILE A 176 7.86 12.75 4.14
N VAL A 177 6.69 13.39 4.28
CA VAL A 177 6.27 14.10 5.50
C VAL A 177 5.18 13.31 6.22
N ASN A 178 5.57 12.51 7.22
CA ASN A 178 4.59 11.79 8.04
C ASN A 178 3.73 12.76 8.87
N LEU A 179 2.42 12.67 8.71
CA LEU A 179 1.40 13.48 9.41
C LEU A 179 0.78 12.74 10.60
N ALA A 180 1.09 11.46 10.79
CA ALA A 180 0.56 10.69 11.92
C ALA A 180 0.99 11.32 13.26
N GLY A 181 0.09 11.30 14.22
CA GLY A 181 0.30 11.90 15.55
C GLY A 181 0.20 13.43 15.60
N LYS A 182 0.02 14.11 14.47
CA LYS A 182 -0.20 15.58 14.47
C LYS A 182 -1.66 15.89 14.80
N PRO A 183 -1.96 16.75 15.80
CA PRO A 183 -3.34 17.03 16.24
C PRO A 183 -4.29 17.42 15.11
N LYS A 184 -3.83 18.22 14.16
CA LYS A 184 -4.60 18.65 12.98
C LYS A 184 -5.15 17.48 12.13
N TYR A 185 -4.51 16.32 12.18
CA TYR A 185 -4.84 15.15 11.35
C TYR A 185 -5.40 13.98 12.15
N ALA A 186 -5.62 14.15 13.47
CA ALA A 186 -6.05 13.08 14.38
C ALA A 186 -7.35 12.40 13.93
N GLU A 187 -8.37 13.17 13.55
CA GLU A 187 -9.66 12.64 13.10
C GLU A 187 -9.54 11.85 11.77
N ILE A 188 -8.73 12.35 10.84
CA ILE A 188 -8.48 11.66 9.58
C ILE A 188 -7.73 10.35 9.82
N GLN A 189 -6.69 10.38 10.66
CA GLN A 189 -5.92 9.21 11.04
C GLN A 189 -6.84 8.16 11.68
N LYS A 190 -7.65 8.54 12.67
CA LYS A 190 -8.61 7.66 13.34
C LYS A 190 -9.61 7.03 12.37
N LYS A 191 -10.19 7.83 11.47
CA LYS A 191 -11.13 7.36 10.45
C LYS A 191 -10.50 6.33 9.51
N LEU A 192 -9.29 6.61 9.03
CA LEU A 192 -8.60 5.69 8.11
C LEU A 192 -8.12 4.42 8.80
N ALA A 193 -7.63 4.52 10.03
CA ALA A 193 -7.26 3.39 10.87
C ALA A 193 -8.45 2.46 11.12
N ALA A 194 -9.61 3.02 11.49
CA ALA A 194 -10.84 2.26 11.70
C ALA A 194 -11.30 1.56 10.41
N ARG A 195 -11.29 2.27 9.28
CA ARG A 195 -11.68 1.72 7.97
C ARG A 195 -10.74 0.61 7.51
N LEU A 196 -9.44 0.78 7.72
CA LEU A 196 -8.46 -0.28 7.44
C LEU A 196 -8.73 -1.50 8.32
N HIS A 197 -8.89 -1.31 9.62
CA HIS A 197 -9.15 -2.40 10.56
C HIS A 197 -10.44 -3.18 10.20
N GLN A 198 -11.52 -2.49 9.89
CA GLN A 198 -12.77 -3.13 9.44
C GLN A 198 -12.55 -4.01 8.20
N HIS A 199 -11.78 -3.52 7.22
CA HIS A 199 -11.46 -4.31 6.03
C HIS A 199 -10.62 -5.54 6.38
N LEU A 200 -9.62 -5.40 7.23
CA LEU A 200 -8.76 -6.51 7.64
C LEU A 200 -9.52 -7.58 8.42
N VAL A 201 -10.47 -7.19 9.28
CA VAL A 201 -11.36 -8.13 9.98
C VAL A 201 -12.28 -8.84 8.99
N PHE A 202 -12.88 -8.10 8.06
CA PHE A 202 -13.73 -8.67 7.02
C PHE A 202 -12.99 -9.71 6.14
N THR A 203 -11.74 -9.43 5.79
CA THR A 203 -10.90 -10.34 5.00
C THR A 203 -10.18 -11.39 5.83
N LYS A 204 -10.45 -11.47 7.15
CA LYS A 204 -9.85 -12.41 8.10
C LYS A 204 -8.32 -12.33 8.14
N ASP A 205 -7.77 -11.11 8.04
CA ASP A 205 -6.33 -10.90 8.14
C ASP A 205 -5.82 -11.26 9.54
N PRO A 206 -4.88 -12.22 9.68
CA PRO A 206 -4.42 -12.68 10.99
C PRO A 206 -3.77 -11.57 11.83
N ARG A 207 -3.15 -10.57 11.20
CA ARG A 207 -2.54 -9.43 11.91
C ARG A 207 -3.59 -8.56 12.61
N ALA A 208 -4.81 -8.47 12.05
CA ALA A 208 -5.91 -7.73 12.67
C ALA A 208 -6.64 -8.53 13.74
N LEU A 209 -6.63 -9.85 13.61
CA LEU A 209 -7.30 -10.75 14.55
C LEU A 209 -6.42 -11.13 15.75
N GLY A 210 -5.18 -10.64 15.83
CA GLY A 210 -4.24 -10.99 16.89
C GLY A 210 -3.77 -12.45 16.83
N LEU A 211 -3.93 -13.10 15.69
CA LEU A 211 -3.51 -14.48 15.48
C LEU A 211 -2.02 -14.53 15.12
N ASP A 212 -1.37 -15.61 15.53
CA ASP A 212 -0.02 -15.90 15.08
C ASP A 212 -0.02 -16.10 13.56
N ALA A 213 0.83 -15.35 12.88
CA ALA A 213 1.02 -15.54 11.47
C ALA A 213 2.03 -16.68 11.27
N PRO A 214 1.65 -17.80 10.64
CA PRO A 214 2.49 -19.00 10.56
C PRO A 214 3.79 -18.80 9.76
N TRP A 215 3.90 -17.67 9.11
CA TRP A 215 5.07 -17.27 8.29
C TRP A 215 5.95 -16.19 8.96
N ASP A 216 5.76 -15.86 10.25
CA ASP A 216 6.50 -14.80 10.97
C ASP A 216 7.59 -15.36 11.90
#